data_67bb2c546f2263f70c6673550960dec0
#
_entry.id   67bb2c546f2263f70c6673550960dec0
#
_cell.length_a   1.000
_cell.length_b   1.000
_cell.length_c   1.000
_cell.angle_alpha   90.00
_cell.angle_beta   90.00
_cell.angle_gamma   90.00
#
_symmetry.space_group_name_H-M   'P 1'
#
loop_
_entity.id
_entity.type
_entity.pdbx_description
1 polymer ?
#
loop_
_entity_poly.entity_id
_entity_poly.type
_entity_poly.pdbx_seq_one_letter_code
_entity_poly.pdbx_strand_id
1 'polypeptide(L)'
;MDIDPRLKNTIMHVIDNQLNGSEQNLPLAYVKLAFNRLEPKYGPEEAKKKIAAVFFNEMYLAEKDGTEFNEARYKEELEKLQ
;
A
#
# COMPACT_ATOMS: atom_id res chain seq x y z
N MET A 1 10.19 -15.72 1.79
CA MET A 1 10.98 -14.68 2.46
C MET A 1 10.25 -14.20 3.70
N ASP A 2 10.92 -14.24 4.83
CA ASP A 2 10.32 -13.81 6.07
C ASP A 2 10.35 -12.29 6.16
N ILE A 3 9.21 -11.73 6.49
CA ILE A 3 9.10 -10.29 6.68
C ILE A 3 9.45 -9.97 8.12
N ASP A 4 10.40 -9.07 8.33
CA ASP A 4 10.72 -8.56 9.65
C ASP A 4 9.46 -7.93 10.26
N PRO A 5 9.04 -8.33 11.47
CA PRO A 5 7.85 -7.75 12.09
C PRO A 5 7.91 -6.22 12.22
N ARG A 6 9.10 -5.67 12.40
CA ARG A 6 9.26 -4.21 12.48
C ARG A 6 8.98 -3.55 11.14
N LEU A 7 9.42 -4.19 10.06
CA LEU A 7 9.17 -3.69 8.71
C LEU A 7 7.68 -3.75 8.41
N LYS A 8 7.02 -4.84 8.78
CA LYS A 8 5.59 -4.98 8.59
C LYS A 8 4.82 -3.87 9.32
N ASN A 9 5.20 -3.62 10.59
CA ASN A 9 4.55 -2.56 11.36
C ASN A 9 4.79 -1.19 10.74
N THR A 10 6.01 -0.92 10.26
CA THR A 10 6.33 0.33 9.59
C THR A 10 5.45 0.52 8.35
N ILE A 11 5.31 -0.52 7.54
CA ILE A 11 4.48 -0.47 6.34
C ILE A 11 3.02 -0.21 6.70
N MET A 12 2.52 -0.88 7.74
CA MET A 12 1.14 -0.65 8.18
C MET A 12 0.92 0.78 8.64
N HIS A 13 1.90 1.38 9.32
CA HIS A 13 1.83 2.78 9.70
C HIS A 13 1.79 3.70 8.48
N VAL A 14 2.60 3.40 7.47
CA VAL A 14 2.59 4.18 6.24
C VAL A 14 1.22 4.11 5.59
N ILE A 15 0.65 2.91 5.51
CA ILE A 15 -0.69 2.74 4.92
C ILE A 15 -1.74 3.48 5.74
N ASP A 16 -1.68 3.41 7.06
CA ASP A 16 -2.61 4.14 7.92
C ASP A 16 -2.52 5.65 7.67
N ASN A 17 -1.31 6.18 7.55
CA ASN A 17 -1.12 7.59 7.25
C ASN A 17 -1.69 7.96 5.89
N GLN A 18 -1.52 7.10 4.90
CA GLN A 18 -2.08 7.32 3.58
C GLN A 18 -3.61 7.33 3.60
N LEU A 19 -4.20 6.45 4.40
CA LEU A 19 -5.65 6.33 4.47
C LEU A 19 -6.29 7.42 5.31
N ASN A 20 -5.61 7.90 6.34
CA ASN A 20 -6.13 8.94 7.20
C ASN A 20 -6.10 10.33 6.56
N GLY A 21 -5.69 10.38 5.31
CA GLY A 21 -6.06 11.50 4.47
C GLY A 21 -5.48 12.82 4.87
N SER A 22 -4.21 12.87 4.95
CA SER A 22 -3.61 14.19 4.89
C SER A 22 -3.98 14.78 3.53
N GLU A 23 -4.66 15.90 3.53
CA GLU A 23 -4.97 16.60 2.30
C GLU A 23 -3.72 16.94 1.50
N GLN A 24 -2.58 16.91 2.16
CA GLN A 24 -1.31 17.18 1.53
C GLN A 24 -0.84 16.02 0.66
N ASN A 25 -1.48 14.85 0.77
CA ASN A 25 -1.09 13.65 0.04
C ASN A 25 -2.11 13.29 -1.03
N LEU A 26 -2.46 14.27 -1.85
CA LEU A 26 -3.40 14.07 -2.94
C LEU A 26 -3.04 12.90 -3.87
N PRO A 27 -1.74 12.68 -4.20
CA PRO A 27 -1.40 11.54 -5.06
C PRO A 27 -1.77 10.19 -4.48
N LEU A 28 -2.07 10.14 -3.19
CA LEU A 28 -2.42 8.88 -2.52
C LEU A 28 -3.93 8.62 -2.46
N ALA A 29 -4.71 9.42 -3.17
CA ALA A 29 -6.15 9.21 -3.25
C ALA A 29 -6.50 7.82 -3.78
N TYR A 30 -5.68 7.28 -4.68
CA TYR A 30 -5.90 5.94 -5.21
C TYR A 30 -5.77 4.85 -4.13
N VAL A 31 -4.97 5.09 -3.10
CA VAL A 31 -4.87 4.16 -1.96
C VAL A 31 -6.20 4.12 -1.22
N LYS A 32 -6.77 5.27 -0.98
CA LYS A 32 -8.06 5.38 -0.29
C LYS A 32 -9.18 4.73 -1.12
N LEU A 33 -9.15 4.93 -2.42
CA LEU A 33 -10.12 4.30 -3.31
C LEU A 33 -10.00 2.78 -3.27
N ALA A 34 -8.78 2.26 -3.27
CA ALA A 34 -8.56 0.82 -3.16
C ALA A 34 -9.08 0.29 -1.83
N PHE A 35 -8.80 0.99 -0.75
CA PHE A 35 -9.29 0.61 0.57
C PHE A 35 -10.81 0.57 0.60
N ASN A 36 -11.45 1.61 0.09
CA ASN A 36 -12.91 1.70 0.07
C ASN A 36 -13.55 0.58 -0.76
N ARG A 37 -12.85 0.10 -1.78
CA ARG A 37 -13.31 -1.00 -2.59
C ARG A 37 -13.15 -2.35 -1.89
N LEU A 38 -12.06 -2.51 -1.17
CA LEU A 38 -11.72 -3.79 -0.53
C LEU A 38 -12.39 -3.98 0.83
N GLU A 39 -12.59 -2.91 1.56
CA GLU A 39 -13.15 -2.99 2.91
C GLU A 39 -14.48 -3.75 2.98
N PRO A 40 -15.46 -3.49 2.11
CA PRO A 40 -16.74 -4.20 2.18
C PRO A 40 -16.60 -5.71 1.97
N LYS A 41 -15.56 -6.14 1.28
CA LYS A 41 -15.34 -7.54 0.98
C LYS A 41 -14.56 -8.27 2.07
N TYR A 42 -13.56 -7.62 2.63
CA TYR A 42 -12.58 -8.28 3.48
C TYR A 42 -12.49 -7.70 4.89
N GLY A 43 -13.08 -6.55 5.14
CA GLY A 43 -12.94 -5.83 6.39
C GLY A 43 -11.72 -4.91 6.37
N PRO A 44 -11.68 -3.95 7.30
CA PRO A 44 -10.65 -2.92 7.27
C PRO A 44 -9.23 -3.46 7.43
N GLU A 45 -9.01 -4.45 8.31
CA GLU A 45 -7.67 -4.97 8.52
C GLU A 45 -7.14 -5.73 7.32
N GLU A 46 -7.96 -6.60 6.74
CA GLU A 46 -7.55 -7.35 5.56
C GLU A 46 -7.34 -6.45 4.35
N ALA A 47 -8.17 -5.42 4.20
CA ALA A 47 -8.00 -4.44 3.14
C ALA A 47 -6.64 -3.75 3.26
N LYS A 48 -6.28 -3.32 4.48
CA LYS A 48 -4.98 -2.72 4.73
C LYS A 48 -3.83 -3.67 4.43
N LYS A 49 -3.97 -4.93 4.82
CA LYS A 49 -2.93 -5.94 4.58
C LYS A 49 -2.69 -6.13 3.09
N LYS A 50 -3.75 -6.15 2.29
CA LYS A 50 -3.62 -6.31 0.85
C LYS A 50 -2.88 -5.12 0.22
N ILE A 51 -3.23 -3.92 0.65
CA ILE A 51 -2.55 -2.72 0.18
C ILE A 51 -1.08 -2.73 0.63
N ALA A 52 -0.84 -3.09 1.89
CA ALA A 52 0.52 -3.16 2.42
C ALA A 52 1.39 -4.17 1.66
N ALA A 53 0.80 -5.29 1.25
CA ALA A 53 1.53 -6.28 0.48
C ALA A 53 1.98 -5.72 -0.88
N VAL A 54 1.12 -4.97 -1.55
CA VAL A 54 1.48 -4.33 -2.81
C VAL A 54 2.58 -3.30 -2.58
N PHE A 55 2.45 -2.48 -1.56
CA PHE A 55 3.44 -1.47 -1.22
C PHE A 55 4.80 -2.11 -0.94
N PHE A 56 4.82 -3.16 -0.13
CA PHE A 56 6.04 -3.88 0.20
C PHE A 56 6.71 -4.44 -1.06
N ASN A 57 5.91 -5.02 -1.93
CA ASN A 57 6.43 -5.60 -3.17
C ASN A 57 7.09 -4.53 -4.04
N GLU A 58 6.48 -3.36 -4.15
CA GLU A 58 7.05 -2.27 -4.94
C GLU A 58 8.34 -1.73 -4.31
N MET A 59 8.38 -1.64 -2.97
CA MET A 59 9.60 -1.26 -2.28
C MET A 59 10.73 -2.27 -2.53
N TYR A 60 10.39 -3.54 -2.45
CA TYR A 60 11.36 -4.61 -2.68
C TYR A 60 11.94 -4.53 -4.09
N LEU A 61 11.08 -4.35 -5.08
CA LEU A 61 11.52 -4.27 -6.47
C LEU A 61 12.39 -3.04 -6.72
N ALA A 62 12.03 -1.91 -6.14
CA ALA A 62 12.81 -0.69 -6.27
C ALA A 62 14.20 -0.88 -5.69
N GLU A 63 14.29 -1.47 -4.52
CA GLU A 63 15.59 -1.72 -3.88
C GLU A 63 16.43 -2.72 -4.67
N LYS A 64 15.79 -3.78 -5.13
CA LYS A 64 16.46 -4.82 -5.90
C LYS A 64 17.06 -4.28 -7.20
N ASP A 65 16.31 -3.42 -7.88
CA ASP A 65 16.71 -2.87 -9.16
C ASP A 65 17.54 -1.60 -9.02
N GLY A 66 17.69 -1.09 -7.79
CA GLY A 66 18.43 0.14 -7.57
C GLY A 66 17.72 1.36 -8.14
N THR A 67 16.40 1.32 -8.22
CA THR A 67 15.58 2.40 -8.76
C THR A 67 14.73 3.04 -7.67
N GLU A 68 14.05 4.11 -8.02
CA GLU A 68 13.12 4.74 -7.11
C GLU A 68 11.80 3.96 -7.07
N PHE A 69 11.04 4.15 -5.99
CA PHE A 69 9.71 3.56 -5.86
C PHE A 69 8.83 3.97 -7.06
N ASN A 70 8.24 2.97 -7.69
CA ASN A 70 7.42 3.20 -8.89
C ASN A 70 5.96 3.45 -8.49
N GLU A 71 5.60 4.71 -8.33
CA GLU A 71 4.26 5.11 -7.94
C GLU A 71 3.20 4.72 -8.98
N ALA A 72 3.53 4.84 -10.25
CA ALA A 72 2.59 4.50 -11.31
C ALA A 72 2.22 3.03 -11.27
N ARG A 73 3.22 2.17 -11.06
CA ARG A 73 2.97 0.72 -10.97
C ARG A 73 2.23 0.39 -9.67
N TYR A 74 2.56 1.05 -8.58
CA TYR A 74 1.86 0.88 -7.32
C TYR A 74 0.37 1.19 -7.48
N LYS A 75 0.05 2.31 -8.10
CA LYS A 75 -1.33 2.69 -8.39
C LYS A 75 -2.03 1.63 -9.25
N GLU A 76 -1.36 1.19 -10.30
CA GLU A 76 -1.90 0.20 -11.22
C GLU A 76 -2.19 -1.12 -10.50
N GLU A 77 -1.26 -1.56 -9.65
CA GLU A 77 -1.44 -2.79 -8.90
C GLU A 77 -2.59 -2.68 -7.90
N LEU A 78 -2.75 -1.52 -7.26
CA LEU A 78 -3.87 -1.29 -6.37
C LEU A 78 -5.20 -1.35 -7.11
N GLU A 79 -5.25 -0.84 -8.33
CA GLU A 79 -6.45 -0.89 -9.14
C GLU A 79 -6.84 -2.32 -9.50
N LYS A 80 -5.89 -3.23 -9.57
CA LYS A 80 -6.13 -4.63 -9.86
C LYS A 80 -6.60 -5.44 -8.66
N LEU A 81 -6.43 -4.92 -7.45
CA LEU A 81 -6.87 -5.62 -6.24
C LEU A 81 -8.40 -5.71 -6.22
N GLN A 82 -8.86 -6.91 -5.89
CA GLN A 82 -10.29 -7.17 -5.79
C GLN A 82 -10.64 -7.88 -4.50
#